data_cefb5f5c3211e8f8b80ba04faec85103
#
_entry.id   cefb5f5c3211e8f8b80ba04faec85103
#
_cell.length_a   1.000
_cell.length_b   1.000
_cell.length_c   1.000
_cell.angle_alpha   90.00
_cell.angle_beta   90.00
_cell.angle_gamma   90.00
#
_symmetry.space_group_name_H-M   'P 1'
#
loop_
_entity.id
_entity.type
_entity.pdbx_description
1 polymer ?
#
loop_
_entity_poly.entity_id
_entity_poly.type
_entity_poly.pdbx_seq_one_letter_code
_entity_poly.pdbx_strand_id
1 'polypeptide(L)'
;MGFGKYVSGGRGGETVHVTNLNASGPGSLAEAVSRPHRIVVFDVQGVIRLHPHKRIVVADSVSVLGETAPGKGITIYGSTFQVKGNNVILRYLRMRGSIGMPRGKCTFVCDHVDGLMVDHCSISWGDGIMRTSRRAAT
;
A
#
# COMPACT_ATOMS: atom_id res chain seq x y z
N MET A 1 -15.91 12.41 -3.03
CA MET A 1 -15.59 13.69 -3.66
C MET A 1 -14.13 14.04 -3.50
N GLY A 2 -13.79 15.25 -3.84
CA GLY A 2 -12.42 15.68 -3.76
C GLY A 2 -11.53 14.99 -4.76
N PHE A 3 -10.31 14.75 -4.37
CA PHE A 3 -9.32 14.24 -5.30
C PHE A 3 -9.52 12.78 -5.65
N GLY A 4 -10.13 12.00 -4.78
CA GLY A 4 -10.38 10.59 -5.05
C GLY A 4 -11.26 10.36 -6.26
N LYS A 5 -12.11 11.32 -6.57
CA LYS A 5 -13.01 11.23 -7.71
C LYS A 5 -12.28 11.09 -9.04
N TYR A 6 -11.08 11.65 -9.13
CA TYR A 6 -10.33 11.67 -10.38
C TYR A 6 -9.16 10.69 -10.39
N VAL A 7 -9.04 9.90 -9.32
CA VAL A 7 -7.93 8.95 -9.22
C VAL A 7 -8.29 7.70 -10.00
N SER A 8 -7.47 7.34 -10.95
CA SER A 8 -7.68 6.15 -11.78
C SER A 8 -6.77 4.98 -11.40
N GLY A 9 -5.74 5.23 -10.59
CA GLY A 9 -4.81 4.19 -10.20
C GLY A 9 -4.13 3.55 -11.40
N GLY A 10 -4.14 2.23 -11.42
CA GLY A 10 -3.52 1.46 -12.50
C GLY A 10 -4.44 1.15 -13.67
N ARG A 11 -5.59 1.80 -13.76
CA ARG A 11 -6.54 1.49 -14.83
C ARG A 11 -5.86 1.55 -16.20
N GLY A 12 -6.07 0.50 -16.99
CA GLY A 12 -5.46 0.40 -18.30
C GLY A 12 -4.04 -0.14 -18.28
N GLY A 13 -3.47 -0.34 -17.10
CA GLY A 13 -2.13 -0.88 -16.95
C GLY A 13 -2.11 -2.39 -16.86
N GLU A 14 -0.96 -2.90 -16.51
CA GLU A 14 -0.74 -4.33 -16.37
C GLU A 14 -1.33 -4.86 -15.07
N THR A 15 -1.99 -6.01 -15.13
CA THR A 15 -2.44 -6.69 -13.93
C THR A 15 -1.32 -7.59 -13.41
N VAL A 16 -0.95 -7.40 -12.16
CA VAL A 16 0.15 -8.13 -11.53
C VAL A 16 -0.39 -8.87 -10.32
N HIS A 17 -0.05 -10.15 -10.20
CA HIS A 17 -0.52 -10.99 -9.12
C HIS A 17 0.53 -11.11 -8.02
N VAL A 18 0.09 -10.87 -6.79
CA VAL A 18 0.92 -11.16 -5.61
C VAL A 18 0.67 -12.62 -5.26
N THR A 19 1.71 -13.42 -5.38
CA THR A 19 1.59 -14.87 -5.26
C THR A 19 2.20 -15.43 -3.99
N ASN A 20 2.85 -14.59 -3.19
CA ASN A 20 3.43 -15.01 -1.91
C ASN A 20 3.38 -13.86 -0.91
N LEU A 21 3.76 -14.16 0.32
CA LEU A 21 3.74 -13.18 1.42
C LEU A 21 5.15 -12.71 1.79
N ASN A 22 6.07 -12.81 0.86
CA ASN A 22 7.45 -12.40 1.12
C ASN A 22 7.55 -10.88 1.23
N ALA A 23 8.53 -10.43 1.98
CA ALA A 23 8.77 -9.00 2.17
C ALA A 23 9.30 -8.34 0.89
N SER A 24 9.93 -9.10 0.02
CA SER A 24 10.50 -8.58 -1.23
C SER A 24 10.72 -9.75 -2.19
N GLY A 25 11.14 -9.42 -3.42
CA GLY A 25 11.46 -10.40 -4.42
C GLY A 25 10.29 -10.74 -5.34
N PRO A 26 10.49 -11.68 -6.27
CA PRO A 26 9.48 -12.01 -7.27
C PRO A 26 8.17 -12.48 -6.62
N GLY A 27 7.05 -11.97 -7.13
CA GLY A 27 5.72 -12.33 -6.64
C GLY A 27 5.31 -11.65 -5.36
N SER A 28 6.15 -10.80 -4.77
CA SER A 28 5.83 -10.08 -3.54
C SER A 28 5.07 -8.79 -3.83
N LEU A 29 4.37 -8.29 -2.82
CA LEU A 29 3.71 -6.99 -2.92
C LEU A 29 4.72 -5.87 -3.18
N ALA A 30 5.86 -5.91 -2.50
CA ALA A 30 6.87 -4.88 -2.67
C ALA A 30 7.31 -4.75 -4.12
N GLU A 31 7.51 -5.86 -4.81
CA GLU A 31 7.86 -5.83 -6.21
C GLU A 31 6.70 -5.38 -7.08
N ALA A 32 5.49 -5.85 -6.77
CA ALA A 32 4.32 -5.54 -7.58
C ALA A 32 4.06 -4.04 -7.66
N VAL A 33 4.24 -3.32 -6.54
CA VAL A 33 3.97 -1.88 -6.49
C VAL A 33 5.16 -1.02 -6.85
N SER A 34 6.29 -1.61 -7.18
CA SER A 34 7.53 -0.87 -7.43
C SER A 34 7.59 -0.19 -8.79
N ARG A 35 6.68 -0.53 -9.69
CA ARG A 35 6.63 0.04 -11.04
C ARG A 35 5.27 0.65 -11.31
N PRO A 36 5.23 1.69 -12.16
CA PRO A 36 3.97 2.39 -12.44
C PRO A 36 3.04 1.60 -13.36
N HIS A 37 1.81 2.08 -13.43
CA HIS A 37 0.78 1.57 -14.36
C HIS A 37 0.48 0.10 -14.12
N ARG A 38 0.16 -0.24 -12.87
CA ARG A 38 -0.16 -1.62 -12.51
C ARG A 38 -1.43 -1.71 -11.69
N ILE A 39 -2.19 -2.78 -11.94
CA ILE A 39 -3.29 -3.19 -11.08
C ILE A 39 -2.80 -4.41 -10.31
N VAL A 40 -2.70 -4.29 -9.00
CA VAL A 40 -2.15 -5.33 -8.15
C VAL A 40 -3.28 -6.10 -7.49
N VAL A 41 -3.34 -7.40 -7.77
CA VAL A 41 -4.32 -8.30 -7.19
C VAL A 41 -3.60 -9.41 -6.42
N PHE A 42 -4.32 -10.05 -5.51
CA PHE A 42 -3.72 -11.01 -4.60
C PHE A 42 -4.25 -12.41 -4.83
N ASP A 43 -3.36 -13.37 -5.00
CA ASP A 43 -3.70 -14.79 -5.08
C ASP A 43 -3.59 -15.47 -3.72
N VAL A 44 -3.09 -14.76 -2.70
CA VAL A 44 -2.83 -15.30 -1.37
C VAL A 44 -3.47 -14.43 -0.31
N GLN A 45 -3.63 -14.98 0.88
CA GLN A 45 -4.08 -14.24 2.06
C GLN A 45 -3.03 -14.37 3.15
N GLY A 46 -3.07 -13.45 4.09
CA GLY A 46 -2.22 -13.55 5.27
C GLY A 46 -1.50 -12.27 5.58
N VAL A 47 -0.39 -12.40 6.29
CA VAL A 47 0.38 -11.29 6.80
C VAL A 47 1.70 -11.21 6.05
N ILE A 48 1.97 -10.06 5.45
CA ILE A 48 3.27 -9.76 4.85
C ILE A 48 4.10 -9.11 5.94
N ARG A 49 5.13 -9.80 6.42
CA ARG A 49 5.95 -9.32 7.53
C ARG A 49 7.18 -8.64 6.98
N LEU A 50 7.28 -7.35 7.27
CA LEU A 50 8.40 -6.53 6.81
C LEU A 50 9.42 -6.38 7.91
N HIS A 51 10.67 -6.28 7.53
CA HIS A 51 11.72 -5.88 8.46
C HIS A 51 11.47 -4.42 8.87
N PRO A 52 11.65 -4.06 10.17
CA PRO A 52 11.29 -2.71 10.64
C PRO A 52 11.98 -1.56 9.90
N HIS A 53 13.11 -1.80 9.28
CA HIS A 53 13.85 -0.77 8.54
C HIS A 53 13.60 -0.80 7.04
N LYS A 54 12.76 -1.72 6.57
CA LYS A 54 12.49 -1.85 5.13
C LYS A 54 11.02 -1.57 4.87
N ARG A 55 10.78 -0.54 4.07
CA ARG A 55 9.42 -0.12 3.76
C ARG A 55 9.02 -0.59 2.37
N ILE A 56 7.71 -0.62 2.16
CA ILE A 56 7.15 -0.82 0.82
C ILE A 56 6.90 0.56 0.22
N VAL A 57 7.33 0.77 -1.02
CA VAL A 57 7.16 2.06 -1.70
C VAL A 57 6.33 1.84 -2.96
N VAL A 58 5.24 2.59 -3.07
CA VAL A 58 4.30 2.47 -4.19
C VAL A 58 4.59 3.52 -5.24
N ALA A 59 4.70 3.09 -6.49
CA ALA A 59 5.00 3.95 -7.62
C ALA A 59 3.73 4.66 -8.14
N ASP A 60 3.87 5.42 -9.23
CA ASP A 60 2.78 6.15 -9.88
C ASP A 60 1.75 5.21 -10.47
N SER A 61 0.49 5.65 -10.46
CA SER A 61 -0.59 5.00 -11.19
C SER A 61 -0.70 3.50 -10.88
N VAL A 62 -0.82 3.20 -9.59
CA VAL A 62 -0.94 1.83 -9.11
C VAL A 62 -2.24 1.68 -8.34
N SER A 63 -2.96 0.62 -8.62
CA SER A 63 -4.11 0.20 -7.82
C SER A 63 -3.75 -1.05 -7.06
N VAL A 64 -3.93 -1.04 -5.73
CA VAL A 64 -3.70 -2.23 -4.90
C VAL A 64 -5.06 -2.68 -4.36
N LEU A 65 -5.54 -3.80 -4.86
CA LEU A 65 -6.90 -4.26 -4.62
C LEU A 65 -6.89 -5.42 -3.62
N GLY A 66 -6.89 -5.08 -2.34
CA GLY A 66 -6.86 -6.07 -1.28
C GLY A 66 -8.10 -6.97 -1.24
N GLU A 67 -9.23 -6.50 -1.78
CA GLU A 67 -10.45 -7.30 -1.82
C GLU A 67 -10.32 -8.54 -2.72
N THR A 68 -9.31 -8.59 -3.59
CA THR A 68 -9.09 -9.76 -4.43
C THR A 68 -8.44 -10.91 -3.67
N ALA A 69 -7.89 -10.65 -2.48
CA ALA A 69 -7.28 -11.70 -1.68
C ALA A 69 -8.34 -12.64 -1.16
N PRO A 70 -8.07 -13.94 -1.14
CA PRO A 70 -9.01 -14.90 -0.57
C PRO A 70 -9.06 -14.79 0.95
N GLY A 71 -10.06 -15.43 1.53
CA GLY A 71 -10.17 -15.60 2.98
C GLY A 71 -10.18 -14.30 3.76
N LYS A 72 -9.21 -14.14 4.64
CA LYS A 72 -9.15 -13.00 5.55
C LYS A 72 -8.45 -11.79 4.98
N GLY A 73 -8.01 -11.84 3.74
CA GLY A 73 -7.38 -10.70 3.09
C GLY A 73 -5.91 -10.52 3.42
N ILE A 74 -5.43 -9.29 3.29
CA ILE A 74 -4.00 -8.99 3.40
C ILE A 74 -3.74 -8.01 4.53
N THR A 75 -2.74 -8.32 5.34
CA THR A 75 -2.20 -7.44 6.37
C THR A 75 -0.72 -7.19 6.07
N ILE A 76 -0.31 -5.93 6.12
CA ILE A 76 1.08 -5.54 5.98
C ILE A 76 1.58 -5.14 7.36
N TYR A 77 2.60 -5.81 7.85
CA TYR A 77 3.03 -5.70 9.24
C TYR A 77 4.51 -5.42 9.35
N GLY A 78 4.85 -4.53 10.23
CA GLY A 78 6.22 -4.41 10.71
C GLY A 78 7.00 -3.22 10.23
N SER A 79 6.54 -2.52 9.20
CA SER A 79 7.25 -1.35 8.72
C SER A 79 6.30 -0.39 8.03
N THR A 80 6.85 0.62 7.38
CA THR A 80 6.10 1.68 6.73
C THR A 80 5.66 1.28 5.34
N PHE A 81 4.40 1.60 5.04
CA PHE A 81 3.86 1.53 3.68
C PHE A 81 3.85 2.95 3.16
N GLN A 82 4.67 3.24 2.16
CA GLN A 82 4.85 4.59 1.66
C GLN A 82 4.34 4.73 0.24
N VAL A 83 3.53 5.76 0.00
CA VAL A 83 3.09 6.10 -1.35
C VAL A 83 3.93 7.29 -1.82
N LYS A 84 4.74 7.07 -2.83
CA LYS A 84 5.56 8.10 -3.44
C LYS A 84 4.98 8.58 -4.76
N GLY A 85 4.28 7.72 -5.45
CA GLY A 85 3.73 8.06 -6.75
C GLY A 85 2.40 8.77 -6.65
N ASN A 86 1.99 9.42 -7.71
CA ASN A 86 0.69 10.06 -7.82
C ASN A 86 -0.32 9.07 -8.39
N ASN A 87 -1.61 9.37 -8.20
CA ASN A 87 -2.69 8.60 -8.83
C ASN A 87 -2.68 7.13 -8.36
N VAL A 88 -2.79 6.95 -7.04
CA VAL A 88 -2.71 5.62 -6.41
C VAL A 88 -4.03 5.29 -5.73
N ILE A 89 -4.48 4.05 -5.86
CA ILE A 89 -5.66 3.54 -5.19
C ILE A 89 -5.24 2.38 -4.30
N LEU A 90 -5.63 2.44 -3.02
CA LEU A 90 -5.40 1.37 -2.06
C LEU A 90 -6.75 0.96 -1.48
N ARG A 91 -7.08 -0.33 -1.56
CA ARG A 91 -8.37 -0.84 -1.10
C ARG A 91 -8.20 -2.11 -0.28
N TYR A 92 -8.95 -2.17 0.81
CA TYR A 92 -9.08 -3.37 1.63
C TYR A 92 -7.74 -3.93 2.11
N LEU A 93 -6.89 -3.04 2.61
CA LEU A 93 -5.60 -3.42 3.18
C LEU A 93 -5.60 -3.12 4.68
N ARG A 94 -4.91 -3.94 5.44
CA ARG A 94 -4.65 -3.66 6.84
C ARG A 94 -3.16 -3.39 7.00
N MET A 95 -2.83 -2.25 7.57
CA MET A 95 -1.45 -1.83 7.76
C MET A 95 -1.18 -1.72 9.26
N ARG A 96 -0.22 -2.48 9.74
CA ARG A 96 0.10 -2.56 11.15
C ARG A 96 1.59 -2.35 11.35
N GLY A 97 1.96 -1.36 12.16
CA GLY A 97 3.33 -1.19 12.57
C GLY A 97 3.70 -2.17 13.67
N SER A 98 4.95 -2.18 14.04
CA SER A 98 5.44 -3.02 15.12
C SER A 98 6.24 -2.19 16.10
N ILE A 99 6.42 -2.72 17.31
CA ILE A 99 7.22 -2.03 18.32
C ILE A 99 8.69 -1.93 17.92
N GLY A 100 9.12 -2.74 16.96
CA GLY A 100 10.49 -2.67 16.45
C GLY A 100 10.74 -1.60 15.43
N MET A 101 9.72 -0.83 15.04
CA MET A 101 9.90 0.24 14.07
C MET A 101 10.74 1.37 14.67
N PRO A 102 11.59 2.01 13.84
CA PRO A 102 12.36 3.15 14.33
C PRO A 102 11.46 4.25 14.85
N ARG A 103 11.93 4.95 15.88
CA ARG A 103 11.17 6.06 16.45
C ARG A 103 10.92 7.12 15.39
N GLY A 104 9.72 7.67 15.41
CA GLY A 104 9.31 8.70 14.46
C GLY A 104 8.81 8.18 13.14
N LYS A 105 8.77 6.87 12.94
CA LYS A 105 8.26 6.30 11.70
C LYS A 105 6.76 6.06 11.80
N CYS A 106 6.07 6.37 10.71
CA CYS A 106 4.63 6.14 10.62
C CYS A 106 4.36 4.81 9.92
N THR A 107 3.23 4.22 10.24
CA THR A 107 2.79 3.01 9.57
C THR A 107 2.47 3.27 8.10
N PHE A 108 1.92 4.44 7.81
CA PHE A 108 1.53 4.81 6.45
C PHE A 108 1.98 6.24 6.18
N VAL A 109 2.64 6.45 5.04
CA VAL A 109 3.18 7.75 4.65
C VAL A 109 2.83 8.03 3.20
N CYS A 110 2.33 9.23 2.92
CA CYS A 110 2.19 9.73 1.56
C CYS A 110 2.60 11.20 1.54
N ASP A 111 3.77 11.47 0.97
CA ASP A 111 4.33 12.80 0.90
C ASP A 111 4.28 13.32 -0.53
N HIS A 112 3.79 14.55 -0.70
CA HIS A 112 3.75 15.22 -2.01
C HIS A 112 3.02 14.42 -3.08
N VAL A 113 1.93 13.76 -2.69
CA VAL A 113 1.16 12.90 -3.58
C VAL A 113 -0.06 13.65 -4.10
N ASP A 114 -0.25 13.65 -5.42
CA ASP A 114 -1.47 14.14 -6.04
C ASP A 114 -2.33 12.96 -6.47
N GLY A 115 -3.52 12.85 -5.87
CA GLY A 115 -4.45 11.80 -6.24
C GLY A 115 -4.16 10.48 -5.55
N LEU A 116 -4.60 10.37 -4.31
CA LEU A 116 -4.54 9.12 -3.57
C LEU A 116 -5.93 8.80 -3.04
N MET A 117 -6.39 7.59 -3.31
CA MET A 117 -7.63 7.08 -2.72
C MET A 117 -7.29 5.91 -1.79
N VAL A 118 -7.72 6.02 -0.54
CA VAL A 118 -7.58 4.95 0.45
C VAL A 118 -8.98 4.56 0.87
N ASP A 119 -9.40 3.34 0.55
CA ASP A 119 -10.78 2.90 0.73
C ASP A 119 -10.80 1.58 1.48
N HIS A 120 -11.58 1.52 2.56
CA HIS A 120 -11.73 0.32 3.39
C HIS A 120 -10.40 -0.21 3.91
N CYS A 121 -9.46 0.68 4.20
CA CYS A 121 -8.17 0.30 4.77
C CYS A 121 -8.16 0.58 6.26
N SER A 122 -7.42 -0.24 6.99
CA SER A 122 -7.24 -0.08 8.43
C SER A 122 -5.76 0.14 8.71
N ILE A 123 -5.44 1.21 9.42
CA ILE A 123 -4.07 1.61 9.68
C ILE A 123 -3.89 1.81 11.18
N SER A 124 -2.89 1.16 11.77
CA SER A 124 -2.63 1.31 13.20
C SER A 124 -1.18 1.00 13.53
N TRP A 125 -0.77 1.43 14.72
CA TRP A 125 0.58 1.29 15.27
C TRP A 125 1.60 2.21 14.61
N GLY A 126 2.76 2.33 15.23
CA GLY A 126 3.78 3.27 14.83
C GLY A 126 3.61 4.61 15.52
N ASP A 127 4.53 5.53 15.31
CA ASP A 127 4.49 6.86 15.94
C ASP A 127 3.47 7.78 15.29
N GLY A 128 2.83 7.33 14.27
CA GLY A 128 1.74 8.02 13.61
C GLY A 128 1.03 7.04 12.74
N ILE A 129 -0.22 7.35 12.43
CA ILE A 129 -1.04 6.45 11.62
C ILE A 129 -0.88 6.79 10.15
N MET A 130 -1.00 8.07 9.83
CA MET A 130 -0.95 8.53 8.46
C MET A 130 -0.25 9.88 8.42
N ARG A 131 0.58 10.06 7.43
CA ARG A 131 1.27 11.31 7.22
C ARG A 131 1.09 11.71 5.76
N THR A 132 0.43 12.85 5.55
CA THR A 132 0.16 13.33 4.22
C THR A 132 0.62 14.77 4.09
N SER A 133 1.09 15.14 2.92
CA SER A 133 1.47 16.50 2.67
C SER A 133 0.50 17.22 1.75
N ARG A 134 -0.20 16.53 0.89
CA ARG A 134 -1.24 17.17 0.07
C ARG A 134 -2.08 16.13 -0.65
N ARG A 135 -3.28 16.54 -0.99
CA ARG A 135 -4.17 15.91 -1.97
C ARG A 135 -4.40 14.42 -1.79
N ALA A 136 -4.57 14.02 -0.55
CA ALA A 136 -4.98 12.65 -0.24
C ALA A 136 -6.46 12.63 0.08
N ALA A 137 -7.12 11.55 -0.32
CA ALA A 137 -8.53 11.33 -0.03
C ALA A 137 -8.75 9.90 0.45
N THR A 138 -9.66 9.74 1.40
CA THR A 138 -9.99 8.43 1.94
C THR A 138 -11.45 8.12 1.78
#